data_e48c6eaace60b3f490117adfa477ed58
#
_entry.id   e48c6eaace60b3f490117adfa477ed58
#
_cell.length_a   1.000
_cell.length_b   1.000
_cell.length_c   1.000
_cell.angle_alpha   90.00
_cell.angle_beta   90.00
_cell.angle_gamma   90.00
#
_symmetry.space_group_name_H-M   'P 1'
#
loop_
_entity.id
_entity.type
_entity.pdbx_description
1 polymer ?
#
loop_
_entity_poly.entity_id
_entity_poly.type
_entity_poly.pdbx_seq_one_letter_code
_entity_poly.pdbx_strand_id
1 'polypeptide(L)'
;MATGDSFYEDEYLLSLLRQGSQDAFTQIYNKYYSMLYSLSCRYLQDRELAEDVVQQVYLRLWESRSSVCITVSLKNYLYTMAKNHVLNMIRDKNEWIVRQYENIQQENDIVDDGLQEKLEEERKLSCFYRAVKQLPGAKREICLL
;
A
#
# COMPACT_ATOMS: atom_id res chain seq x y z
N MET A 1 2.85 -28.82 -5.78
CA MET A 1 2.29 -27.60 -6.31
C MET A 1 2.66 -26.44 -5.41
N ALA A 2 3.33 -25.45 -5.99
CA ALA A 2 3.87 -24.34 -5.23
C ALA A 2 2.80 -23.53 -4.52
N THR A 3 1.60 -23.38 -5.12
CA THR A 3 0.56 -22.50 -4.57
C THR A 3 -0.04 -23.02 -3.26
N GLY A 4 -0.31 -24.32 -3.20
CA GLY A 4 -0.86 -24.94 -2.00
C GLY A 4 0.14 -24.99 -0.86
N ASP A 5 1.36 -25.36 -1.16
CA ASP A 5 2.44 -25.45 -0.18
C ASP A 5 2.76 -24.06 0.38
N SER A 6 2.78 -23.04 -0.47
CA SER A 6 3.02 -21.65 -0.05
C SER A 6 1.92 -21.15 0.90
N PHE A 7 0.66 -21.52 0.63
CA PHE A 7 -0.44 -21.12 1.50
C PHE A 7 -0.31 -21.73 2.90
N TYR A 8 -0.02 -23.02 3.00
CA TYR A 8 0.14 -23.71 4.29
C TYR A 8 1.36 -23.20 5.04
N GLU A 9 2.44 -22.93 4.31
CA GLU A 9 3.63 -22.34 4.90
C GLU A 9 3.33 -20.97 5.51
N ASP A 10 2.60 -20.12 4.78
CA ASP A 10 2.23 -18.79 5.25
C ASP A 10 1.32 -18.86 6.48
N GLU A 11 0.37 -19.79 6.49
CA GLU A 11 -0.51 -20.00 7.66
C GLU A 11 0.30 -20.40 8.90
N TYR A 12 1.27 -21.27 8.72
CA TYR A 12 2.17 -21.68 9.79
C TYR A 12 2.99 -20.49 10.30
N LEU A 13 3.58 -19.72 9.37
CA LEU A 13 4.37 -18.55 9.73
C LEU A 13 3.52 -17.50 10.45
N LEU A 14 2.28 -17.31 10.02
CA LEU A 14 1.37 -16.39 10.69
C LEU A 14 1.05 -16.83 12.12
N SER A 15 0.85 -18.11 12.35
CA SER A 15 0.56 -18.61 13.68
C SER A 15 1.74 -18.35 14.62
N LEU A 16 2.97 -18.54 14.13
CA LEU A 16 4.17 -18.23 14.89
C LEU A 16 4.33 -16.72 15.09
N LEU A 17 4.02 -15.94 14.09
CA LEU A 17 4.11 -14.49 14.17
C LEU A 17 3.16 -13.95 15.26
N ARG A 18 1.95 -14.48 15.35
CA ARG A 18 0.99 -14.10 16.39
C ARG A 18 1.54 -14.36 17.79
N GLN A 19 2.40 -15.37 17.92
CA GLN A 19 3.06 -15.70 19.17
C GLN A 19 4.31 -14.84 19.43
N GLY A 20 4.65 -13.94 18.49
CA GLY A 20 5.78 -13.06 18.63
C GLY A 20 7.10 -13.60 18.08
N SER A 21 7.06 -14.60 17.20
CA SER A 21 8.27 -15.21 16.63
C SER A 21 8.95 -14.23 15.67
N GLN A 22 10.15 -13.80 15.99
CA GLN A 22 10.97 -12.97 15.12
C GLN A 22 11.49 -13.74 13.92
N ASP A 23 11.76 -15.03 14.08
CA ASP A 23 12.18 -15.89 12.97
C ASP A 23 11.09 -15.98 11.90
N ALA A 24 9.84 -16.17 12.32
CA ALA A 24 8.70 -16.18 11.40
C ALA A 24 8.57 -14.86 10.67
N PHE A 25 8.72 -13.75 11.38
CA PHE A 25 8.70 -12.41 10.78
C PHE A 25 9.80 -12.26 9.73
N THR A 26 11.02 -12.69 10.05
CA THR A 26 12.15 -12.61 9.12
C THR A 26 11.89 -13.45 7.86
N GLN A 27 11.31 -14.63 7.99
CA GLN A 27 10.99 -15.48 6.86
C GLN A 27 9.93 -14.83 5.96
N ILE A 28 8.89 -14.24 6.55
CA ILE A 28 7.87 -13.50 5.81
C ILE A 28 8.48 -12.30 5.11
N TYR A 29 9.33 -11.56 5.80
CA TYR A 29 10.04 -10.41 5.25
C TYR A 29 10.83 -10.80 3.99
N ASN A 30 11.66 -11.82 4.09
CA ASN A 30 12.49 -12.26 2.99
C ASN A 30 11.66 -12.82 1.82
N LYS A 31 10.58 -13.51 2.13
CA LYS A 31 9.74 -14.15 1.11
C LYS A 31 9.04 -13.13 0.22
N TYR A 32 8.56 -12.06 0.79
CA TYR A 32 7.71 -11.10 0.07
C TYR A 32 8.36 -9.76 -0.23
N TYR A 33 9.60 -9.56 0.20
CA TYR A 33 10.29 -8.28 0.03
C TYR A 33 10.34 -7.85 -1.43
N SER A 34 10.79 -8.75 -2.33
CA SER A 34 10.93 -8.43 -3.76
C SER A 34 9.59 -8.03 -4.38
N MET A 35 8.53 -8.74 -4.03
CA MET A 35 7.19 -8.45 -4.56
C MET A 35 6.74 -7.06 -4.13
N LEU A 36 6.86 -6.75 -2.85
CA LEU A 36 6.42 -5.46 -2.31
C LEU A 36 7.28 -4.31 -2.82
N TYR A 37 8.59 -4.53 -2.91
CA TYR A 37 9.51 -3.53 -3.44
C TYR A 37 9.22 -3.24 -4.92
N SER A 38 9.05 -4.29 -5.73
CA SER A 38 8.75 -4.14 -7.15
C SER A 38 7.44 -3.41 -7.38
N LEU A 39 6.41 -3.77 -6.61
CA LEU A 39 5.12 -3.08 -6.67
C LEU A 39 5.27 -1.60 -6.36
N SER A 40 5.96 -1.29 -5.29
CA SER A 40 6.14 0.09 -4.84
C SER A 40 6.97 0.90 -5.83
N CYS A 41 8.03 0.33 -6.39
CA CYS A 41 8.84 0.99 -7.42
C CYS A 41 8.04 1.28 -8.69
N ARG A 42 7.16 0.34 -9.07
CA ARG A 42 6.34 0.51 -10.27
C ARG A 42 5.44 1.74 -10.17
N TYR A 43 4.84 1.94 -9.00
CA TYR A 43 3.93 3.07 -8.79
C TYR A 43 4.66 4.37 -8.47
N LEU A 44 5.70 4.32 -7.66
CA LEU A 44 6.36 5.52 -7.15
C LEU A 44 7.54 5.98 -8.02
N GLN A 45 8.16 5.06 -8.77
CA GLN A 45 9.34 5.32 -9.59
C GLN A 45 10.49 5.96 -8.81
N ASP A 46 10.58 5.61 -7.52
CA ASP A 46 11.58 6.13 -6.59
C ASP A 46 11.95 5.01 -5.63
N ARG A 47 13.24 4.66 -5.59
CA ARG A 47 13.74 3.55 -4.80
C ARG A 47 13.65 3.81 -3.30
N GLU A 48 13.97 5.02 -2.88
CA GLU A 48 13.92 5.39 -1.46
C GLU A 48 12.50 5.34 -0.93
N LEU A 49 11.56 5.90 -1.68
CA LEU A 49 10.14 5.86 -1.30
C LEU A 49 9.61 4.43 -1.30
N ALA A 50 10.04 3.61 -2.27
CA ALA A 50 9.65 2.21 -2.32
C ALA A 50 10.14 1.44 -1.10
N GLU A 51 11.38 1.65 -0.67
CA GLU A 51 11.92 1.05 0.55
C GLU A 51 11.13 1.49 1.78
N ASP A 52 10.78 2.77 1.84
CA ASP A 52 9.98 3.30 2.94
C ASP A 52 8.62 2.61 3.02
N VAL A 53 7.96 2.39 1.87
CA VAL A 53 6.68 1.67 1.81
C VAL A 53 6.84 0.26 2.37
N VAL A 54 7.86 -0.47 1.91
CA VAL A 54 8.10 -1.83 2.37
C VAL A 54 8.34 -1.86 3.88
N GLN A 55 9.15 -0.95 4.39
CA GLN A 55 9.41 -0.86 5.82
C GLN A 55 8.14 -0.57 6.61
N GLN A 56 7.31 0.34 6.14
CA GLN A 56 6.06 0.66 6.81
C GLN A 56 5.09 -0.53 6.82
N VAL A 57 5.01 -1.28 5.73
CA VAL A 57 4.17 -2.47 5.66
C VAL A 57 4.60 -3.49 6.71
N TYR A 58 5.89 -3.77 6.81
CA TYR A 58 6.39 -4.77 7.76
C TYR A 58 6.32 -4.28 9.20
N LEU A 59 6.59 -3.00 9.43
CA LEU A 59 6.43 -2.42 10.76
C LEU A 59 4.99 -2.58 11.24
N ARG A 60 4.03 -2.31 10.38
CA ARG A 60 2.62 -2.44 10.71
C ARG A 60 2.23 -3.90 10.92
N LEU A 61 2.76 -4.79 10.11
CA LEU A 61 2.52 -6.23 10.31
C LEU A 61 3.01 -6.66 11.69
N TRP A 62 4.20 -6.24 12.09
CA TRP A 62 4.75 -6.56 13.39
C TRP A 62 3.91 -5.96 14.53
N GLU A 63 3.56 -4.71 14.42
CA GLU A 63 2.75 -4.03 15.44
C GLU A 63 1.38 -4.67 15.64
N SER A 64 0.76 -5.14 14.56
CA SER A 64 -0.56 -5.74 14.60
C SER A 64 -0.54 -7.26 14.69
N ARG A 65 0.62 -7.87 14.90
CA ARG A 65 0.80 -9.33 14.79
C ARG A 65 -0.15 -10.17 15.64
N SER A 66 -0.50 -9.69 16.82
CA SER A 66 -1.38 -10.43 17.72
C SER A 66 -2.85 -10.34 17.32
N SER A 67 -3.22 -9.32 16.56
CA SER A 67 -4.61 -9.06 16.17
C SER A 67 -4.88 -9.31 14.69
N VAL A 68 -3.85 -9.68 13.92
CA VAL A 68 -4.00 -9.92 12.49
C VAL A 68 -4.92 -11.10 12.23
N CYS A 69 -5.98 -10.83 11.47
CA CYS A 69 -6.90 -11.83 11.01
C CYS A 69 -6.93 -11.77 9.48
N ILE A 70 -6.36 -12.77 8.84
CA ILE A 70 -6.23 -12.79 7.39
C ILE A 70 -7.21 -13.79 6.83
N THR A 71 -8.17 -13.30 6.05
CA THR A 71 -9.25 -14.11 5.50
C THR A 71 -8.95 -14.68 4.12
N VAL A 72 -7.97 -14.11 3.41
CA VAL A 72 -7.62 -14.56 2.06
C VAL A 72 -6.25 -15.23 2.07
N SER A 73 -5.19 -14.46 1.95
CA SER A 73 -3.83 -14.97 1.99
C SER A 73 -2.88 -13.89 2.52
N LEU A 74 -1.77 -14.33 3.08
CA LEU A 74 -0.73 -13.41 3.55
C LEU A 74 -0.21 -12.55 2.38
N LYS A 75 0.00 -13.17 1.22
CA LYS A 75 0.44 -12.45 0.03
C LYS A 75 -0.50 -11.31 -0.33
N ASN A 76 -1.81 -11.60 -0.40
CA ASN A 76 -2.82 -10.58 -0.73
C ASN A 76 -2.92 -9.51 0.36
N TYR A 77 -2.79 -9.92 1.60
CA TYR A 77 -2.79 -8.99 2.74
C TYR A 77 -1.66 -7.97 2.61
N LEU A 78 -0.43 -8.46 2.39
CA LEU A 78 0.74 -7.59 2.24
C LEU A 78 0.64 -6.74 0.98
N TYR A 79 0.22 -7.34 -0.12
CA TYR A 79 0.03 -6.63 -1.39
C TYR A 79 -0.95 -5.47 -1.23
N THR A 80 -2.10 -5.74 -0.62
CA THR A 80 -3.14 -4.73 -0.41
C THR A 80 -2.64 -3.61 0.50
N MET A 81 -1.94 -3.98 1.55
CA MET A 81 -1.37 -2.99 2.48
C MET A 81 -0.37 -2.07 1.78
N ALA A 82 0.53 -2.65 0.98
CA ALA A 82 1.52 -1.87 0.23
C ALA A 82 0.85 -0.99 -0.82
N LYS A 83 -0.11 -1.55 -1.56
CA LYS A 83 -0.84 -0.81 -2.59
C LYS A 83 -1.57 0.40 -2.01
N ASN A 84 -2.26 0.20 -0.90
CA ASN A 84 -3.00 1.29 -0.27
C ASN A 84 -2.06 2.36 0.27
N HIS A 85 -0.90 1.97 0.80
CA HIS A 85 0.09 2.94 1.26
C HIS A 85 0.64 3.76 0.08
N VAL A 86 0.94 3.10 -1.03
CA VAL A 86 1.40 3.76 -2.25
C VAL A 86 0.34 4.72 -2.79
N LEU A 87 -0.92 4.28 -2.85
CA LEU A 87 -2.01 5.14 -3.32
C LEU A 87 -2.20 6.36 -2.43
N ASN A 88 -2.01 6.18 -1.12
CA ASN A 88 -2.05 7.29 -0.18
C ASN A 88 -0.96 8.33 -0.48
N MET A 89 0.26 7.86 -0.74
CA MET A 89 1.37 8.74 -1.08
C MET A 89 1.13 9.46 -2.41
N ILE A 90 0.61 8.75 -3.41
CA ILE A 90 0.28 9.34 -4.71
C ILE A 90 -0.81 10.40 -4.54
N ARG A 91 -1.84 10.09 -3.78
CA ARG A 91 -2.92 11.05 -3.52
C ARG A 91 -2.40 12.32 -2.87
N ASP A 92 -1.56 12.20 -1.86
CA ASP A 92 -1.03 13.37 -1.16
C ASP A 92 -0.18 14.23 -2.10
N LYS A 93 0.63 13.59 -2.96
CA LYS A 93 1.41 14.28 -3.97
C LYS A 93 0.50 14.96 -5.00
N ASN A 94 -0.56 14.29 -5.42
CA ASN A 94 -1.49 14.81 -6.42
C ASN A 94 -2.30 15.99 -5.87
N GLU A 95 -2.72 15.93 -4.63
CA GLU A 95 -3.39 17.06 -3.97
C GLU A 95 -2.49 18.29 -3.98
N TRP A 96 -1.21 18.11 -3.70
CA TRP A 96 -0.24 19.21 -3.76
C TRP A 96 -0.13 19.77 -5.19
N ILE A 97 -0.02 18.90 -6.19
CA ILE A 97 0.07 19.29 -7.61
C ILE A 97 -1.20 20.05 -8.01
N VAL A 98 -2.37 19.54 -7.64
CA VAL A 98 -3.65 20.18 -7.96
C VAL A 98 -3.72 21.57 -7.35
N ARG A 99 -3.31 21.74 -6.11
CA ARG A 99 -3.29 23.07 -5.46
C ARG A 99 -2.37 24.03 -6.19
N GLN A 100 -1.19 23.58 -6.59
CA GLN A 100 -0.27 24.41 -7.36
C GLN A 100 -0.86 24.78 -8.71
N TYR A 101 -1.51 23.82 -9.38
CA TYR A 101 -2.15 24.05 -10.66
C TYR A 101 -3.32 25.04 -10.55
N GLU A 102 -4.15 24.92 -9.55
CA GLU A 102 -5.25 25.85 -9.29
C GLU A 102 -4.74 27.26 -9.07
N ASN A 103 -3.65 27.42 -8.31
CA ASN A 103 -3.03 28.71 -8.09
C ASN A 103 -2.52 29.32 -9.40
N ILE A 104 -1.89 28.51 -10.25
CA ILE A 104 -1.38 28.94 -11.56
C ILE A 104 -2.54 29.33 -12.47
N GLN A 105 -3.63 28.55 -12.50
CA GLN A 105 -4.81 28.86 -13.30
C GLN A 105 -5.46 30.17 -12.89
N GLN A 106 -5.53 30.46 -11.61
CA GLN A 106 -6.06 31.73 -11.12
C GLN A 106 -5.24 32.90 -11.62
N GLU A 107 -3.95 32.71 -11.84
CA GLU A 107 -3.06 33.77 -12.33
C GLU A 107 -3.07 33.89 -13.86
N ASN A 108 -3.13 32.77 -14.59
CA ASN A 108 -2.84 32.74 -16.03
C ASN A 108 -4.00 32.31 -16.93
N ASP A 109 -5.06 31.77 -16.38
CA ASP A 109 -6.26 31.32 -17.14
C ASP A 109 -5.95 30.32 -18.26
N ILE A 110 -4.93 29.47 -18.08
CA ILE A 110 -4.46 28.51 -19.08
C ILE A 110 -5.02 27.12 -18.74
N VAL A 111 -5.70 26.48 -19.72
CA VAL A 111 -6.18 25.10 -19.61
C VAL A 111 -5.27 24.20 -20.44
N ASP A 112 -4.68 23.18 -19.80
CA ASP A 112 -3.90 22.14 -20.47
C ASP A 112 -4.72 20.86 -20.49
N ASP A 113 -5.15 20.41 -21.67
CA ASP A 113 -6.00 19.24 -21.84
C ASP A 113 -5.31 17.95 -21.34
N GLY A 114 -4.01 17.82 -21.59
CA GLY A 114 -3.23 16.68 -21.11
C GLY A 114 -3.18 16.61 -19.58
N LEU A 115 -3.10 17.76 -18.93
CA LEU A 115 -3.12 17.85 -17.49
C LEU A 115 -4.52 17.49 -16.94
N GLN A 116 -5.58 17.85 -17.65
CA GLN A 116 -6.94 17.48 -17.23
C GLN A 116 -7.16 15.97 -17.23
N GLU A 117 -6.69 15.27 -18.25
CA GLU A 117 -6.76 13.80 -18.31
C GLU A 117 -6.02 13.18 -17.13
N LYS A 118 -4.83 13.67 -16.85
CA LYS A 118 -4.02 13.22 -15.74
C LYS A 118 -4.72 13.48 -14.40
N LEU A 119 -5.33 14.65 -14.24
CA LEU A 119 -6.09 14.98 -13.05
C LEU A 119 -7.31 14.09 -12.85
N GLU A 120 -7.98 13.69 -13.95
CA GLU A 120 -9.10 12.76 -13.87
C GLU A 120 -8.67 11.39 -13.37
N GLU A 121 -7.55 10.87 -13.87
CA GLU A 121 -6.97 9.62 -13.36
C GLU A 121 -6.66 9.73 -11.89
N GLU A 122 -6.04 10.81 -11.49
CA GLU A 122 -5.70 11.08 -10.10
C GLU A 122 -6.95 11.21 -9.22
N ARG A 123 -8.01 11.81 -9.72
CA ARG A 123 -9.30 11.87 -9.02
C ARG A 123 -9.89 10.48 -8.82
N LYS A 124 -9.78 9.59 -9.81
CA LYS A 124 -10.22 8.20 -9.68
C LYS A 124 -9.48 7.49 -8.57
N LEU A 125 -8.16 7.69 -8.50
CA LEU A 125 -7.34 7.14 -7.42
C LEU A 125 -7.75 7.72 -6.07
N SER A 126 -7.99 9.02 -6.00
CA SER A 126 -8.45 9.69 -4.78
C SER A 126 -9.81 9.17 -4.33
N CYS A 127 -10.73 8.94 -5.27
CA CYS A 127 -12.04 8.36 -4.97
C CYS A 127 -11.91 6.95 -4.42
N PHE A 128 -11.05 6.15 -5.03
CA PHE A 128 -10.77 4.80 -4.54
C PHE A 128 -10.22 4.85 -3.12
N TYR A 129 -9.25 5.72 -2.87
CA TYR A 129 -8.66 5.88 -1.55
C TYR A 129 -9.71 6.29 -0.51
N ARG A 130 -10.61 7.23 -0.85
CA ARG A 130 -11.69 7.64 0.04
C ARG A 130 -12.63 6.49 0.35
N ALA A 131 -12.96 5.68 -0.66
CA ALA A 131 -13.79 4.49 -0.46
C ALA A 131 -13.15 3.53 0.53
N VAL A 132 -11.83 3.32 0.41
CA VAL A 132 -11.08 2.47 1.34
C VAL A 132 -11.09 3.07 2.75
N LYS A 133 -10.96 4.38 2.89
CA LYS A 133 -11.01 5.07 4.17
C LYS A 133 -12.34 4.89 4.91
N GLN A 134 -13.42 4.69 4.17
CA GLN A 134 -14.76 4.53 4.74
C GLN A 134 -15.04 3.11 5.20
N LEU A 135 -14.12 2.17 4.98
CA LEU A 135 -14.28 0.81 5.46
C LEU A 135 -14.23 0.76 7.00
N PRO A 136 -14.91 -0.23 7.62
CA PRO A 136 -14.87 -0.38 9.08
C PRO A 136 -13.45 -0.51 9.61
N GLY A 137 -13.22 -0.12 10.86
CA GLY A 137 -11.91 0.10 11.45
C GLY A 137 -10.84 -0.95 11.14
N ALA A 138 -11.12 -2.23 11.38
CA ALA A 138 -10.13 -3.28 11.14
C ALA A 138 -9.74 -3.41 9.67
N LYS A 139 -10.73 -3.33 8.78
CA LYS A 139 -10.47 -3.35 7.34
C LYS A 139 -9.74 -2.10 6.87
N ARG A 140 -10.07 -0.97 7.47
CA ARG A 140 -9.39 0.28 7.20
C ARG A 140 -7.91 0.19 7.56
N GLU A 141 -7.57 -0.37 8.71
CA GLU A 141 -6.19 -0.57 9.11
C GLU A 141 -5.45 -1.49 8.14
N ILE A 142 -6.09 -2.56 7.70
CA ILE A 142 -5.51 -3.49 6.73
C ILE A 142 -5.23 -2.79 5.40
N CYS A 143 -6.13 -1.92 4.96
CA CYS A 143 -6.06 -1.31 3.64
C CYS A 143 -5.26 -0.01 3.59
N LEU A 144 -5.20 0.75 4.67
CA LEU A 144 -4.66 2.11 4.68
C LEU A 144 -3.31 2.24 5.36
N LEU A 145 -2.82 1.15 5.88
CA LEU A 145 -1.56 1.19 6.55
C LEU A 145 -0.41 1.32 5.59
#